data_a9c4db95dcd399510ce7b59337fd83cc
#
_entry.id   a9c4db95dcd399510ce7b59337fd83cc
#
_cell.length_a   1.000
_cell.length_b   1.000
_cell.length_c   1.000
_cell.angle_alpha   90.00
_cell.angle_beta   90.00
_cell.angle_gamma   90.00
#
_symmetry.space_group_name_H-M   'P 1'
#
loop_
_entity.id
_entity.type
_entity.pdbx_description
1 polymer ?
#
loop_
_entity_poly.entity_id
_entity_poly.type
_entity_poly.pdbx_seq_one_letter_code
_entity_poly.pdbx_strand_id
1 'polypeptide(L)'
;MCCGTSKANSAIVHSGIDCKTGTLMAQMNLRGNEMMDELSKKLDFEFRRNGSLILCFSEDDMPRLKELYNQGIANGVPGLEILDSKKAHEMEPKLSDEVVAAIYCPTGGIVCPFGMNIAFAENAAANGGSFYLTPR
;
A
#
# COMPACT_ATOMS: atom_id res chain seq x y z
N MET A 1 20.62 0.50 -11.74
CA MET A 1 19.27 0.78 -11.19
C MET A 1 19.13 0.18 -9.79
N CYS A 2 18.08 0.47 -9.06
CA CYS A 2 17.78 -0.04 -7.70
C CYS A 2 18.88 0.24 -6.65
N CYS A 3 19.50 1.40 -6.68
CA CYS A 3 20.60 1.73 -5.76
C CYS A 3 20.22 2.76 -4.67
N GLY A 4 19.04 3.33 -4.74
CA GLY A 4 18.53 4.32 -3.79
C GLY A 4 17.23 3.87 -3.11
N THR A 5 16.21 4.70 -3.11
CA THR A 5 14.90 4.45 -2.50
C THR A 5 14.22 3.18 -3.02
N SER A 6 14.40 2.83 -4.30
CA SER A 6 13.87 1.57 -4.87
C SER A 6 14.45 0.30 -4.23
N LYS A 7 15.56 0.42 -3.49
CA LYS A 7 16.19 -0.66 -2.71
C LYS A 7 15.77 -0.60 -1.23
N ALA A 8 15.57 0.61 -0.71
CA ALA A 8 15.36 0.88 0.71
C ALA A 8 13.91 1.36 0.93
N ASN A 9 12.95 0.46 0.85
CA ASN A 9 11.54 0.70 1.11
C ASN A 9 10.88 -0.55 1.72
N SER A 10 9.64 -0.41 2.16
CA SER A 10 8.88 -1.49 2.80
C SER A 10 8.20 -2.47 1.81
N ALA A 11 8.33 -2.25 0.52
CA ALA A 11 7.65 -3.04 -0.52
C ALA A 11 6.10 -3.02 -0.44
N ILE A 12 5.54 -2.07 0.29
CA ILE A 12 4.09 -1.94 0.49
C ILE A 12 3.50 -1.01 -0.57
N VAL A 13 2.44 -1.47 -1.22
CA VAL A 13 1.54 -0.63 -2.00
C VAL A 13 0.44 -0.16 -1.06
N HIS A 14 0.56 1.09 -0.59
CA HIS A 14 -0.36 1.66 0.38
C HIS A 14 -1.75 1.91 -0.21
N SER A 15 -2.78 1.80 0.63
CA SER A 15 -4.18 2.05 0.24
C SER A 15 -4.53 3.54 0.11
N GLY A 16 -3.72 4.44 0.68
CA GLY A 16 -3.99 5.89 0.73
C GLY A 16 -4.74 6.37 1.96
N ILE A 17 -4.98 5.48 2.94
CA ILE A 17 -5.75 5.79 4.14
C ILE A 17 -5.11 6.88 5.00
N ASP A 18 -3.78 6.86 5.13
CA ASP A 18 -2.97 7.74 5.98
C ASP A 18 -2.54 9.05 5.30
N CYS A 19 -2.87 9.22 4.02
CA CYS A 19 -2.58 10.46 3.31
C CYS A 19 -3.54 11.57 3.74
N LYS A 20 -3.01 12.78 3.98
CA LYS A 20 -3.85 13.94 4.30
C LYS A 20 -4.82 14.22 3.16
N THR A 21 -6.12 14.27 3.50
CA THR A 21 -7.21 14.49 2.54
C THR A 21 -7.03 15.80 1.74
N GLY A 22 -7.37 15.76 0.46
CA GLY A 22 -7.30 16.89 -0.46
C GLY A 22 -5.90 17.19 -0.99
N THR A 23 -4.87 16.43 -0.61
CA THR A 23 -3.51 16.61 -1.12
C THR A 23 -3.26 15.83 -2.42
N LEU A 24 -2.30 16.30 -3.21
CA LEU A 24 -1.83 15.57 -4.39
C LEU A 24 -1.29 14.18 -4.02
N MET A 25 -0.68 14.05 -2.83
CA MET A 25 -0.21 12.76 -2.31
C MET A 25 -1.36 11.75 -2.19
N ALA A 26 -2.51 12.14 -1.62
CA ALA A 26 -3.68 11.28 -1.50
C ALA A 26 -4.20 10.85 -2.89
N GLN A 27 -4.32 11.79 -3.81
CA GLN A 27 -4.79 11.52 -5.17
C GLN A 27 -3.86 10.57 -5.93
N MET A 28 -2.55 10.82 -5.88
CA MET A 28 -1.56 9.99 -6.59
C MET A 28 -1.39 8.61 -5.95
N ASN A 29 -1.51 8.51 -4.63
CA ASN A 29 -1.47 7.22 -3.93
C ASN A 29 -2.63 6.32 -4.37
N LEU A 30 -3.86 6.84 -4.34
CA LEU A 30 -5.04 6.10 -4.81
C LEU A 30 -4.91 5.69 -6.27
N ARG A 31 -4.56 6.65 -7.13
CA ARG A 31 -4.40 6.37 -8.56
C ARG A 31 -3.32 5.33 -8.83
N GLY A 32 -2.18 5.43 -8.16
CA GLY A 32 -1.09 4.45 -8.25
C GLY A 32 -1.53 3.07 -7.78
N ASN A 33 -2.25 3.00 -6.65
CA ASN A 33 -2.79 1.74 -6.14
C ASN A 33 -3.76 1.07 -7.12
N GLU A 34 -4.70 1.81 -7.71
CA GLU A 34 -5.64 1.31 -8.72
C GLU A 34 -4.94 0.71 -9.95
N MET A 35 -3.82 1.29 -10.36
CA MET A 35 -3.09 0.85 -11.55
C MET A 35 -2.28 -0.43 -11.33
N MET A 36 -2.00 -0.83 -10.09
CA MET A 36 -1.03 -1.90 -9.80
C MET A 36 -1.42 -3.26 -10.38
N ASP A 37 -2.71 -3.63 -10.33
CA ASP A 37 -3.16 -4.94 -10.85
C ASP A 37 -2.99 -5.06 -12.38
N GLU A 38 -3.21 -3.96 -13.09
CA GLU A 38 -3.03 -3.92 -14.54
C GLU A 38 -1.55 -3.85 -14.92
N LEU A 39 -0.80 -2.96 -14.26
CA LEU A 39 0.62 -2.76 -14.55
C LEU A 39 1.44 -4.01 -14.23
N SER A 40 1.17 -4.68 -13.12
CA SER A 40 1.90 -5.90 -12.76
C SER A 40 1.75 -7.01 -13.80
N LYS A 41 0.54 -7.14 -14.37
CA LYS A 41 0.27 -8.12 -15.44
C LYS A 41 0.88 -7.71 -16.79
N LYS A 42 0.80 -6.41 -17.14
CA LYS A 42 1.32 -5.90 -18.41
C LYS A 42 2.84 -5.89 -18.48
N LEU A 43 3.49 -5.63 -17.36
CA LEU A 43 4.94 -5.47 -17.27
C LEU A 43 5.62 -6.67 -16.59
N ASP A 44 4.85 -7.69 -16.24
CA ASP A 44 5.33 -8.96 -15.68
C ASP A 44 6.24 -8.80 -14.44
N PHE A 45 5.74 -8.07 -13.41
CA PHE A 45 6.39 -7.99 -12.11
C PHE A 45 5.50 -8.52 -10.98
N GLU A 46 6.12 -9.05 -9.94
CA GLU A 46 5.41 -9.66 -8.83
C GLU A 46 4.68 -8.60 -7.97
N PHE A 47 3.36 -8.73 -7.88
CA PHE A 47 2.47 -7.94 -7.02
C PHE A 47 1.39 -8.83 -6.42
N ARG A 48 1.09 -8.64 -5.14
CA ARG A 48 0.02 -9.32 -4.44
C ARG A 48 -0.85 -8.34 -3.68
N ARG A 49 -2.14 -8.35 -3.96
CA ARG A 49 -3.14 -7.59 -3.21
C ARG A 49 -3.64 -8.42 -2.04
N ASN A 50 -2.88 -8.43 -0.95
CA ASN A 50 -3.18 -9.22 0.25
C ASN A 50 -3.90 -8.42 1.34
N GLY A 51 -4.18 -7.14 1.10
CA GLY A 51 -4.73 -6.23 2.10
C GLY A 51 -3.70 -5.81 3.14
N SER A 52 -4.15 -4.99 4.08
CA SER A 52 -3.39 -4.60 5.26
C SER A 52 -4.30 -4.37 6.46
N LEU A 53 -3.77 -4.59 7.66
CA LEU A 53 -4.44 -4.31 8.93
C LEU A 53 -3.69 -3.17 9.63
N ILE A 54 -4.44 -2.16 10.10
CA ILE A 54 -3.93 -1.12 10.99
C ILE A 54 -4.47 -1.41 12.37
N LEU A 55 -3.59 -1.79 13.28
CA LEU A 55 -3.95 -2.34 14.58
C LEU A 55 -4.17 -1.24 15.63
N CYS A 56 -5.12 -1.47 16.53
CA CYS A 56 -5.38 -0.69 17.71
C CYS A 56 -5.17 -1.58 18.94
N PHE A 57 -4.35 -1.12 19.89
CA PHE A 57 -3.96 -1.89 21.08
C PHE A 57 -4.63 -1.38 22.37
N SER A 58 -5.39 -0.29 22.30
CA SER A 58 -6.06 0.29 23.46
C SER A 58 -7.41 0.87 23.10
N GLU A 59 -8.38 0.73 24.00
CA GLU A 59 -9.68 1.41 23.85
C GLU A 59 -9.52 2.95 23.83
N ASP A 60 -8.51 3.48 24.48
CA ASP A 60 -8.21 4.90 24.49
C ASP A 60 -7.76 5.41 23.10
N ASP A 61 -7.22 4.55 22.25
CA ASP A 61 -6.80 4.86 20.88
C ASP A 61 -7.94 4.71 19.84
N MET A 62 -9.09 4.19 20.23
CA MET A 62 -10.24 4.00 19.33
C MET A 62 -10.71 5.30 18.64
N PRO A 63 -10.73 6.49 19.31
CA PRO A 63 -11.04 7.74 18.62
C PRO A 63 -10.10 8.03 17.46
N ARG A 64 -8.79 7.82 17.64
CA ARG A 64 -7.77 8.00 16.60
C ARG A 64 -7.94 7.01 15.45
N LEU A 65 -8.26 5.75 15.77
CA LEU A 65 -8.56 4.74 14.74
C LEU A 65 -9.74 5.17 13.87
N LYS A 66 -10.82 5.68 14.50
CA LYS A 66 -12.01 6.19 13.79
C LYS A 66 -11.70 7.44 12.94
N GLU A 67 -10.86 8.34 13.44
CA GLU A 67 -10.40 9.49 12.65
C GLU A 67 -9.66 9.05 11.39
N LEU A 68 -8.75 8.08 11.52
CA LEU A 68 -8.01 7.53 10.38
C LEU A 68 -8.94 6.81 9.40
N TYR A 69 -9.90 6.05 9.90
CA TYR A 69 -10.92 5.42 9.07
C TYR A 69 -11.71 6.46 8.25
N ASN A 70 -12.20 7.51 8.93
CA ASN A 70 -12.95 8.58 8.27
C ASN A 70 -12.09 9.34 7.24
N GLN A 71 -10.80 9.55 7.52
CA GLN A 71 -9.85 10.11 6.56
C GLN A 71 -9.72 9.21 5.33
N GLY A 72 -9.62 7.90 5.50
CA GLY A 72 -9.58 6.95 4.40
C GLY A 72 -10.84 6.98 3.55
N ILE A 73 -12.02 7.05 4.17
CA ILE A 73 -13.30 7.23 3.47
C ILE A 73 -13.30 8.55 2.69
N ALA A 74 -12.88 9.65 3.31
CA ALA A 74 -12.81 10.97 2.66
C ALA A 74 -11.80 11.00 1.50
N ASN A 75 -10.75 10.18 1.55
CA ASN A 75 -9.80 9.99 0.46
C ASN A 75 -10.36 9.11 -0.67
N GLY A 76 -11.45 8.38 -0.44
CA GLY A 76 -12.04 7.48 -1.43
C GLY A 76 -11.43 6.08 -1.43
N VAL A 77 -10.78 5.65 -0.35
CA VAL A 77 -10.24 4.28 -0.24
C VAL A 77 -11.39 3.29 -0.18
N PRO A 78 -11.50 2.36 -1.13
CA PRO A 78 -12.65 1.46 -1.19
C PRO A 78 -12.52 0.30 -0.20
N GLY A 79 -13.66 -0.16 0.32
CA GLY A 79 -13.77 -1.40 1.09
C GLY A 79 -13.14 -1.37 2.48
N LEU A 80 -12.90 -0.18 3.06
CA LEU A 80 -12.41 -0.06 4.43
C LEU A 80 -13.42 -0.61 5.43
N GLU A 81 -12.94 -1.36 6.41
CA GLU A 81 -13.75 -1.94 7.49
C GLU A 81 -13.05 -1.76 8.84
N ILE A 82 -13.82 -1.39 9.88
CA ILE A 82 -13.35 -1.49 11.26
C ILE A 82 -13.71 -2.89 11.77
N LEU A 83 -12.70 -3.66 12.13
CA LEU A 83 -12.84 -5.00 12.68
C LEU A 83 -12.70 -4.94 14.20
N ASP A 84 -13.51 -5.74 14.90
CA ASP A 84 -13.26 -6.06 16.31
C ASP A 84 -12.07 -7.02 16.46
N SER A 85 -11.60 -7.22 17.69
CA SER A 85 -10.47 -8.11 18.00
C SER A 85 -10.68 -9.51 17.42
N LYS A 86 -11.89 -10.07 17.54
CA LYS A 86 -12.19 -11.44 17.08
C LYS A 86 -12.01 -11.56 15.57
N LYS A 87 -12.61 -10.66 14.78
CA LYS A 87 -12.49 -10.66 13.32
C LYS A 87 -11.06 -10.41 12.87
N ALA A 88 -10.33 -9.53 13.56
CA ALA A 88 -8.92 -9.28 13.26
C ALA A 88 -8.07 -10.55 13.42
N HIS A 89 -8.28 -11.33 14.51
CA HIS A 89 -7.60 -12.60 14.74
C HIS A 89 -8.07 -13.72 13.79
N GLU A 90 -9.32 -13.70 13.33
CA GLU A 90 -9.78 -14.64 12.28
C GLU A 90 -9.03 -14.41 10.95
N MET A 91 -8.67 -13.16 10.64
CA MET A 91 -7.89 -12.82 9.45
C MET A 91 -6.39 -13.08 9.61
N GLU A 92 -5.82 -12.77 10.77
CA GLU A 92 -4.42 -12.98 11.09
C GLU A 92 -4.28 -13.60 12.50
N PRO A 93 -4.23 -14.93 12.59
CA PRO A 93 -4.21 -15.65 13.87
C PRO A 93 -2.97 -15.42 14.73
N LYS A 94 -1.93 -14.77 14.18
CA LYS A 94 -0.68 -14.48 14.90
C LYS A 94 -0.62 -13.07 15.47
N LEU A 95 -1.73 -12.33 15.46
CA LEU A 95 -1.80 -11.04 16.14
C LEU A 95 -1.61 -11.21 17.65
N SER A 96 -1.10 -10.15 18.29
CA SER A 96 -1.05 -10.08 19.75
C SER A 96 -2.45 -10.08 20.35
N ASP A 97 -2.65 -10.77 21.48
CA ASP A 97 -3.90 -10.76 22.24
C ASP A 97 -4.29 -9.36 22.76
N GLU A 98 -3.36 -8.41 22.73
CA GLU A 98 -3.61 -7.00 23.10
C GLU A 98 -4.35 -6.21 22.01
N VAL A 99 -4.56 -6.76 20.82
CA VAL A 99 -5.29 -6.08 19.74
C VAL A 99 -6.77 -6.01 20.07
N VAL A 100 -7.28 -4.79 20.25
CA VAL A 100 -8.70 -4.54 20.58
C VAL A 100 -9.55 -4.29 19.32
N ALA A 101 -8.96 -3.71 18.28
CA ALA A 101 -9.61 -3.46 17.00
C ALA A 101 -8.57 -3.31 15.87
N ALA A 102 -9.03 -3.31 14.62
CA ALA A 102 -8.19 -3.01 13.46
C ALA A 102 -9.00 -2.32 12.36
N ILE A 103 -8.33 -1.54 11.49
CA ILE A 103 -8.89 -1.17 10.20
C ILE A 103 -8.35 -2.15 9.16
N TYR A 104 -9.23 -2.81 8.45
CA TYR A 104 -8.89 -3.59 7.27
C TYR A 104 -8.93 -2.73 6.02
N CYS A 105 -7.82 -2.74 5.27
CA CYS A 105 -7.65 -2.04 4.00
C CYS A 105 -7.47 -3.06 2.89
N PRO A 106 -8.52 -3.50 2.18
CA PRO A 106 -8.43 -4.57 1.18
C PRO A 106 -7.56 -4.20 -0.02
N THR A 107 -7.40 -2.92 -0.30
CA THR A 107 -6.60 -2.42 -1.43
C THR A 107 -5.10 -2.35 -1.14
N GLY A 108 -4.67 -2.59 0.09
CA GLY A 108 -3.26 -2.74 0.42
C GLY A 108 -2.62 -3.94 -0.29
N GLY A 109 -1.34 -3.86 -0.59
CA GLY A 109 -0.64 -4.95 -1.25
C GLY A 109 0.87 -4.90 -1.05
N ILE A 110 1.55 -5.93 -1.52
CA ILE A 110 3.01 -6.03 -1.54
C ILE A 110 3.51 -6.19 -2.97
N VAL A 111 4.65 -5.60 -3.25
CA VAL A 111 5.28 -5.63 -4.57
C VAL A 111 6.77 -5.93 -4.43
N CYS A 112 7.37 -6.61 -5.40
CA CYS A 112 8.83 -6.66 -5.50
C CYS A 112 9.35 -5.32 -6.06
N PRO A 113 9.96 -4.44 -5.24
CA PRO A 113 10.37 -3.11 -5.72
C PRO A 113 11.50 -3.18 -6.75
N PHE A 114 12.31 -4.23 -6.70
CA PHE A 114 13.34 -4.48 -7.71
C PHE A 114 12.71 -4.89 -9.05
N GLY A 115 11.82 -5.87 -9.04
CA GLY A 115 11.11 -6.35 -10.23
C GLY A 115 10.30 -5.24 -10.89
N MET A 116 9.53 -4.49 -10.10
CA MET A 116 8.76 -3.34 -10.60
C MET A 116 9.66 -2.28 -11.26
N ASN A 117 10.77 -1.91 -10.60
CA ASN A 117 11.69 -0.91 -11.14
C ASN A 117 12.37 -1.37 -12.44
N ILE A 118 12.74 -2.64 -12.54
CA ILE A 118 13.34 -3.23 -13.75
C ILE A 118 12.30 -3.25 -14.87
N ALA A 119 11.09 -3.74 -14.60
CA ALA A 119 10.01 -3.83 -15.57
C ALA A 119 9.62 -2.46 -16.17
N PHE A 120 9.55 -1.41 -15.36
CA PHE A 120 9.33 -0.05 -15.85
C PHE A 120 10.48 0.42 -16.75
N ALA A 121 11.73 0.13 -16.38
CA ALA A 121 12.88 0.51 -17.19
C ALA A 121 12.92 -0.24 -18.53
N GLU A 122 12.68 -1.54 -18.51
CA GLU A 122 12.63 -2.36 -19.73
C GLU A 122 11.50 -1.89 -20.65
N ASN A 123 10.32 -1.60 -20.09
CA ASN A 123 9.21 -1.06 -20.88
C ASN A 123 9.54 0.31 -21.48
N ALA A 124 10.20 1.20 -20.72
CA ALA A 124 10.65 2.48 -21.25
C ALA A 124 11.65 2.30 -22.38
N ALA A 125 12.63 1.40 -22.24
CA ALA A 125 13.61 1.09 -23.29
C ALA A 125 12.95 0.52 -24.55
N ALA A 126 12.00 -0.41 -24.39
CA ALA A 126 11.24 -0.99 -25.50
C ALA A 126 10.41 0.05 -26.27
N ASN A 127 10.02 1.16 -25.59
CA ASN A 127 9.32 2.30 -26.21
C ASN A 127 10.26 3.45 -26.63
N GLY A 128 11.57 3.18 -26.80
CA GLY A 128 12.54 4.14 -27.30
C GLY A 128 13.17 5.04 -26.24
N GLY A 129 12.93 4.77 -24.96
CA GLY A 129 13.58 5.49 -23.84
C GLY A 129 15.07 5.17 -23.75
N SER A 130 15.89 6.18 -23.45
CA SER A 130 17.32 6.03 -23.24
C SER A 130 17.70 6.30 -21.79
N PHE A 131 18.58 5.48 -21.22
CA PHE A 131 19.07 5.62 -19.84
C PHE A 131 20.53 6.13 -19.84
N TYR A 132 20.72 7.25 -19.18
CA TYR A 132 22.04 7.81 -18.94
C TYR A 132 22.45 7.54 -17.49
N LEU A 133 23.30 6.55 -17.29
CA LEU A 133 23.79 6.18 -15.96
C LEU A 133 25.11 6.93 -15.70
N THR A 134 25.18 7.68 -14.60
CA THR A 134 26.43 8.27 -14.13
C THR A 134 27.36 7.17 -13.62
N PRO A 135 28.60 7.07 -14.08
CA PRO A 135 29.59 6.20 -13.45
C PRO A 135 29.79 6.58 -11.98
N ARG A 136 29.89 5.59 -11.12
CA ARG A 136 30.26 5.78 -9.71
C ARG A 136 31.74 5.98 -9.58
#